data_ac5dbeb456c570ddcf5859a986ffe98d
#
_entry.id   ac5dbeb456c570ddcf5859a986ffe98d
#
_cell.length_a   1.000
_cell.length_b   1.000
_cell.length_c   1.000
_cell.angle_alpha   90.00
_cell.angle_beta   90.00
_cell.angle_gamma   90.00
#
_symmetry.space_group_name_H-M   'P 1'
#
loop_
_entity.id
_entity.type
_entity.pdbx_description
1 polymer ?
#
loop_
_entity_poly.entity_id
_entity_poly.type
_entity_poly.pdbx_seq_one_letter_code
_entity_poly.pdbx_strand_id
1 'polypeptide(L)'
;RQHSGSIHSILQTDATVCKPQDALSLLAVAATASAAEFADTSVPDQMIDLGVRFGISSSNLSADIPHAGEECNFSWKRGFTAGVVMNLNIRDFFSMQPGFYFENRSYDYSTIRHDADRRALETNLGHTRRYAFSIPVLASFHFNISNAVRWDVEAGPYFSFGIGDGKDEVTAIAVSAPSNTPGRYSYITGKRDYYGDDVWQHRNFDCGVQIGTGVEVMDHYVFNISYQRGLRNVAGAHDLGWSMKNKGWNFAIGYKF
;
A
#
# COMPACT_ATOMS: atom_id res chain seq x y z
N ARG A 1 -60.50 -38.42 44.35
CA ARG A 1 -59.58 -39.33 43.65
C ARG A 1 -59.09 -38.54 42.42
N GLN A 2 -57.88 -37.90 42.51
CA GLN A 2 -56.67 -38.35 41.87
C GLN A 2 -56.78 -38.35 40.32
N HIS A 3 -56.01 -37.62 39.51
CA HIS A 3 -54.58 -37.40 39.38
C HIS A 3 -54.37 -36.12 38.51
N SER A 4 -53.64 -35.12 38.88
CA SER A 4 -52.22 -34.82 38.72
C SER A 4 -51.58 -35.34 37.42
N GLY A 5 -51.23 -34.43 36.57
CA GLY A 5 -50.49 -34.70 35.37
C GLY A 5 -49.80 -33.38 34.91
N SER A 6 -48.62 -33.19 35.44
CA SER A 6 -47.67 -32.15 35.12
C SER A 6 -47.21 -32.22 33.65
N ILE A 7 -47.28 -31.16 32.96
CA ILE A 7 -46.52 -30.98 31.70
C ILE A 7 -45.59 -29.80 31.87
N HIS A 8 -44.44 -30.10 32.47
CA HIS A 8 -43.22 -29.30 32.35
C HIS A 8 -42.19 -30.18 31.65
N SER A 9 -41.90 -29.91 30.42
CA SER A 9 -40.58 -30.10 29.82
C SER A 9 -40.63 -29.77 28.34
N ILE A 10 -39.59 -29.16 27.92
CA ILE A 10 -39.11 -29.00 26.56
C ILE A 10 -39.03 -27.51 26.16
N LEU A 11 -37.95 -26.94 26.57
CA LEU A 11 -37.15 -25.97 25.81
C LEU A 11 -35.80 -25.83 26.53
N GLN A 12 -34.96 -26.87 26.43
CA GLN A 12 -33.53 -26.77 26.62
C GLN A 12 -32.92 -26.58 25.23
N THR A 13 -32.71 -25.35 24.85
CA THR A 13 -31.81 -24.97 23.75
C THR A 13 -30.41 -25.16 24.30
N ASP A 14 -29.74 -26.22 23.90
CA ASP A 14 -28.31 -26.40 24.08
C ASP A 14 -27.56 -25.33 23.28
N ALA A 15 -27.26 -24.23 23.95
CA ALA A 15 -26.20 -23.33 23.52
C ALA A 15 -24.88 -24.08 23.73
N THR A 16 -24.35 -24.64 22.66
CA THR A 16 -23.00 -25.19 22.62
C THR A 16 -22.03 -24.03 22.82
N VAL A 17 -21.73 -23.76 24.09
CA VAL A 17 -20.65 -22.85 24.46
C VAL A 17 -19.37 -23.53 24.00
N CYS A 18 -18.76 -22.96 22.95
CA CYS A 18 -17.44 -23.32 22.47
C CYS A 18 -16.46 -23.14 23.64
N LYS A 19 -16.05 -24.26 24.25
CA LYS A 19 -15.16 -24.25 25.42
C LYS A 19 -13.78 -23.70 24.95
N PRO A 20 -13.16 -22.82 25.71
CA PRO A 20 -11.81 -22.28 25.38
C PRO A 20 -10.72 -23.37 25.34
N GLN A 21 -11.04 -24.59 25.75
CA GLN A 21 -10.16 -25.76 25.64
C GLN A 21 -9.95 -26.23 24.20
N ASP A 22 -10.92 -25.98 23.29
CA ASP A 22 -10.80 -26.39 21.89
C ASP A 22 -9.86 -25.45 21.10
N ALA A 23 -9.74 -24.20 21.51
CA ALA A 23 -8.78 -23.25 20.94
C ALA A 23 -7.34 -23.54 21.40
N LEU A 24 -7.17 -24.04 22.63
CA LEU A 24 -5.85 -24.45 23.13
C LEU A 24 -5.38 -25.76 22.49
N SER A 25 -6.29 -26.67 22.15
CA SER A 25 -5.93 -27.92 21.48
C SER A 25 -5.52 -27.69 20.02
N LEU A 26 -6.10 -26.71 19.32
CA LEU A 26 -5.64 -26.29 17.98
C LEU A 26 -4.24 -25.63 18.03
N LEU A 27 -3.95 -24.85 19.07
CA LEU A 27 -2.61 -24.31 19.28
C LEU A 27 -1.59 -25.38 19.67
N ALA A 28 -2.00 -26.41 20.44
CA ALA A 28 -1.11 -27.50 20.86
C ALA A 28 -0.80 -28.49 19.72
N VAL A 29 -1.69 -28.66 18.74
CA VAL A 29 -1.44 -29.47 17.54
C VAL A 29 -0.44 -28.79 16.63
N ALA A 30 -0.41 -27.45 16.61
CA ALA A 30 0.63 -26.69 15.87
C ALA A 30 2.02 -26.81 16.52
N ALA A 31 2.13 -27.15 17.81
CA ALA A 31 3.40 -27.25 18.54
C ALA A 31 4.10 -28.62 18.46
N THR A 32 3.44 -29.63 17.89
CA THR A 32 4.02 -30.98 17.68
C THR A 32 4.48 -31.23 16.25
N ALA A 33 4.35 -30.25 15.34
CA ALA A 33 5.04 -30.26 14.06
C ALA A 33 6.56 -30.26 14.37
N SER A 34 7.26 -31.27 13.90
CA SER A 34 8.70 -31.39 13.88
C SER A 34 9.33 -30.01 13.71
N ALA A 35 10.18 -29.58 14.64
CA ALA A 35 10.80 -28.28 14.61
C ALA A 35 11.59 -28.15 13.30
N ALA A 36 10.96 -27.58 12.27
CA ALA A 36 11.66 -27.09 11.12
C ALA A 36 12.72 -26.12 11.65
N GLU A 37 13.96 -26.25 11.23
CA GLU A 37 14.99 -25.32 11.64
C GLU A 37 14.51 -23.93 11.26
N PHE A 38 14.41 -23.01 12.24
CA PHE A 38 13.80 -21.69 12.05
C PHE A 38 14.44 -20.91 10.89
N ALA A 39 15.74 -21.05 10.70
CA ALA A 39 16.48 -20.53 9.56
C ALA A 39 17.29 -21.66 8.93
N ASP A 40 16.73 -22.32 7.92
CA ASP A 40 17.37 -23.42 7.24
C ASP A 40 18.47 -22.91 6.28
N THR A 41 19.71 -23.28 6.56
CA THR A 41 20.87 -22.88 5.75
C THR A 41 21.20 -23.86 4.62
N SER A 42 20.39 -24.87 4.42
CA SER A 42 20.55 -25.87 3.38
C SER A 42 20.46 -25.29 1.97
N VAL A 43 20.85 -26.07 1.00
CA VAL A 43 20.63 -25.71 -0.41
C VAL A 43 19.18 -25.98 -0.74
N PRO A 44 18.48 -25.02 -1.34
CA PRO A 44 17.07 -25.17 -1.67
C PRO A 44 16.88 -26.26 -2.74
N ASP A 45 15.76 -26.96 -2.68
CA ASP A 45 15.38 -27.96 -3.67
C ASP A 45 15.14 -27.33 -5.05
N GLN A 46 14.61 -26.11 -5.08
CA GLN A 46 14.41 -25.32 -6.29
C GLN A 46 15.18 -24.01 -6.20
N MET A 47 16.00 -23.75 -7.21
CA MET A 47 16.78 -22.52 -7.29
C MET A 47 15.96 -21.33 -7.76
N ILE A 48 14.89 -21.57 -8.53
CA ILE A 48 14.04 -20.53 -9.12
C ILE A 48 12.59 -20.90 -8.94
N ASP A 49 11.83 -20.02 -8.30
CA ASP A 49 10.37 -20.07 -8.24
C ASP A 49 9.79 -18.85 -8.93
N LEU A 50 8.66 -19.05 -9.57
CA LEU A 50 7.86 -17.98 -10.17
C LEU A 50 6.54 -17.85 -9.44
N GLY A 51 6.05 -16.63 -9.35
CA GLY A 51 4.76 -16.36 -8.73
C GLY A 51 4.04 -15.17 -9.35
N VAL A 52 2.77 -15.09 -9.05
CA VAL A 52 1.93 -13.94 -9.38
C VAL A 52 1.43 -13.31 -8.09
N ARG A 53 1.30 -11.99 -8.07
CA ARG A 53 0.76 -11.25 -6.92
C ARG A 53 -0.27 -10.24 -7.39
N PHE A 54 -1.38 -10.14 -6.66
CA PHE A 54 -2.44 -9.17 -6.86
C PHE A 54 -2.77 -8.51 -5.53
N GLY A 55 -3.09 -7.22 -5.56
CA GLY A 55 -3.37 -6.56 -4.31
C GLY A 55 -3.97 -5.18 -4.42
N ILE A 56 -4.15 -4.59 -3.25
CA ILE A 56 -4.59 -3.21 -3.07
C ILE A 56 -3.37 -2.38 -2.71
N SER A 57 -3.19 -1.28 -3.42
CA SER A 57 -2.20 -0.25 -3.08
C SER A 57 -2.88 0.93 -2.39
N SER A 58 -2.13 1.61 -1.54
CA SER A 58 -2.52 2.90 -0.99
C SER A 58 -1.34 3.84 -1.14
N SER A 59 -1.47 4.87 -1.96
CA SER A 59 -0.36 5.75 -2.29
C SER A 59 -0.62 7.19 -1.88
N ASN A 60 0.45 7.91 -1.63
CA ASN A 60 0.46 9.30 -1.25
C ASN A 60 1.78 9.95 -1.69
N LEU A 61 1.85 11.27 -1.56
CA LEU A 61 3.03 12.08 -1.80
C LEU A 61 3.49 12.74 -0.50
N SER A 62 4.79 12.82 -0.31
CA SER A 62 5.39 13.68 0.71
C SER A 62 6.00 14.86 -0.01
N ALA A 63 5.51 16.05 0.24
CA ALA A 63 6.00 17.26 -0.39
C ALA A 63 6.57 18.23 0.63
N ASP A 64 7.62 18.92 0.23
CA ASP A 64 8.19 20.08 0.88
C ASP A 64 8.25 21.18 -0.16
N ILE A 65 7.36 22.16 -0.01
CA ILE A 65 7.18 23.26 -0.97
C ILE A 65 7.44 24.55 -0.21
N PRO A 66 8.59 25.19 -0.41
CA PRO A 66 8.96 26.42 0.29
C PRO A 66 8.21 27.63 -0.30
N HIS A 67 6.95 27.80 0.10
CA HIS A 67 6.19 28.99 -0.23
C HIS A 67 5.56 29.61 1.00
N ALA A 68 5.83 30.87 1.25
CA ALA A 68 5.17 31.62 2.30
C ALA A 68 3.68 31.81 1.97
N GLY A 69 2.80 31.32 2.83
CA GLY A 69 1.37 31.52 2.73
C GLY A 69 0.57 30.45 1.98
N GLU A 70 1.19 29.36 1.55
CA GLU A 70 0.50 28.22 0.95
C GLU A 70 0.54 26.99 1.87
N GLU A 71 -0.64 26.41 2.12
CA GLU A 71 -0.78 25.14 2.80
C GLU A 71 -1.06 24.05 1.77
N CYS A 72 -0.23 23.01 1.76
CA CYS A 72 -0.38 21.85 0.88
C CYS A 72 -0.64 20.60 1.68
N ASN A 73 -1.80 19.98 1.49
CA ASN A 73 -2.20 18.74 2.13
C ASN A 73 -2.36 17.63 1.09
N PHE A 74 -1.75 16.48 1.36
CA PHE A 74 -1.81 15.30 0.50
C PHE A 74 -2.51 14.16 1.23
N SER A 75 -3.47 13.53 0.57
CA SER A 75 -4.29 12.46 1.12
C SER A 75 -4.03 11.13 0.42
N TRP A 76 -4.09 10.05 1.22
CA TRP A 76 -3.93 8.69 0.74
C TRP A 76 -5.08 8.28 -0.16
N LYS A 77 -4.74 7.66 -1.27
CA LYS A 77 -5.72 7.10 -2.19
C LYS A 77 -5.45 5.63 -2.45
N ARG A 78 -6.55 4.88 -2.52
CA ARG A 78 -6.50 3.46 -2.84
C ARG A 78 -6.33 3.25 -4.34
N GLY A 79 -5.53 2.26 -4.67
CA GLY A 79 -5.30 1.77 -6.01
C GLY A 79 -5.21 0.26 -6.00
N PHE A 80 -4.65 -0.31 -7.06
CA PHE A 80 -4.38 -1.73 -7.15
C PHE A 80 -2.95 -1.97 -7.59
N THR A 81 -2.45 -3.16 -7.32
CA THR A 81 -1.17 -3.67 -7.79
C THR A 81 -1.37 -5.07 -8.35
N ALA A 82 -0.71 -5.37 -9.45
CA ALA A 82 -0.70 -6.70 -10.06
C ALA A 82 0.66 -6.94 -10.69
N GLY A 83 1.23 -8.12 -10.49
CA GLY A 83 2.56 -8.39 -11.02
C GLY A 83 2.99 -9.83 -10.94
N VAL A 84 4.19 -10.04 -11.45
CA VAL A 84 4.92 -11.29 -11.39
C VAL A 84 6.15 -11.12 -10.52
N VAL A 85 6.53 -12.16 -9.84
CA VAL A 85 7.70 -12.20 -8.96
C VAL A 85 8.48 -13.47 -9.25
N MET A 86 9.80 -13.36 -9.20
CA MET A 86 10.71 -14.48 -9.32
C MET A 86 11.54 -14.56 -8.02
N ASN A 87 11.58 -15.72 -7.41
CA ASN A 87 12.48 -15.97 -6.29
C ASN A 87 13.71 -16.71 -6.82
N LEU A 88 14.87 -16.12 -6.62
CA LEU A 88 16.18 -16.74 -6.84
C LEU A 88 16.68 -17.23 -5.49
N ASN A 89 16.43 -18.49 -5.19
CA ASN A 89 16.73 -19.09 -3.91
C ASN A 89 18.23 -19.41 -3.85
N ILE A 90 18.97 -18.70 -2.99
CA ILE A 90 20.42 -18.89 -2.79
C ILE A 90 20.66 -19.87 -1.64
N ARG A 91 19.82 -19.78 -0.62
CA ARG A 91 19.70 -20.69 0.51
C ARG A 91 18.22 -20.80 0.87
N ASP A 92 17.85 -21.83 1.61
CA ASP A 92 16.45 -21.98 2.01
C ASP A 92 15.94 -20.78 2.83
N PHE A 93 16.80 -20.20 3.67
CA PHE A 93 16.48 -19.00 4.46
C PHE A 93 16.65 -17.68 3.70
N PHE A 94 17.24 -17.67 2.48
CA PHE A 94 17.59 -16.43 1.78
C PHE A 94 17.39 -16.53 0.27
N SER A 95 16.66 -15.59 -0.28
CA SER A 95 16.46 -15.43 -1.72
C SER A 95 16.61 -13.98 -2.17
N MET A 96 16.90 -13.80 -3.46
CA MET A 96 16.73 -12.53 -4.17
C MET A 96 15.39 -12.57 -4.91
N GLN A 97 14.59 -11.52 -4.75
CA GLN A 97 13.23 -11.48 -5.27
C GLN A 97 13.04 -10.28 -6.20
N PRO A 98 13.48 -10.37 -7.48
CA PRO A 98 13.08 -9.39 -8.49
C PRO A 98 11.60 -9.57 -8.85
N GLY A 99 10.90 -8.45 -9.02
CA GLY A 99 9.49 -8.42 -9.40
C GLY A 99 9.22 -7.44 -10.53
N PHE A 100 8.10 -7.61 -11.20
CA PHE A 100 7.58 -6.66 -12.17
C PHE A 100 6.09 -6.45 -11.91
N TYR A 101 5.71 -5.24 -11.54
CA TYR A 101 4.36 -4.90 -11.12
C TYR A 101 3.80 -3.76 -11.95
N PHE A 102 2.52 -3.86 -12.26
CA PHE A 102 1.69 -2.76 -12.73
C PHE A 102 0.89 -2.21 -11.56
N GLU A 103 1.01 -0.91 -11.30
CA GLU A 103 0.44 -0.27 -10.12
C GLU A 103 -0.36 0.98 -10.49
N ASN A 104 -1.51 1.16 -9.84
CA ASN A 104 -2.18 2.45 -9.78
C ASN A 104 -1.64 3.22 -8.58
N ARG A 105 -1.00 4.37 -8.84
CA ARG A 105 -0.40 5.23 -7.81
C ARG A 105 -1.05 6.61 -7.82
N SER A 106 -2.23 6.71 -7.26
CA SER A 106 -3.01 7.94 -7.22
C SER A 106 -2.95 8.58 -5.83
N TYR A 107 -3.16 9.88 -5.74
CA TYR A 107 -3.35 10.60 -4.48
C TYR A 107 -4.28 11.80 -4.72
N ASP A 108 -4.86 12.32 -3.64
CA ASP A 108 -5.61 13.55 -3.66
C ASP A 108 -4.81 14.64 -2.93
N TYR A 109 -4.95 15.88 -3.34
CA TYR A 109 -4.30 16.99 -2.69
C TYR A 109 -5.21 18.21 -2.60
N SER A 110 -4.92 19.06 -1.61
CA SER A 110 -5.49 20.39 -1.52
C SER A 110 -4.39 21.40 -1.25
N THR A 111 -4.43 22.52 -1.97
CA THR A 111 -3.56 23.66 -1.71
C THR A 111 -4.43 24.86 -1.37
N ILE A 112 -4.07 25.58 -0.33
CA ILE A 112 -4.77 26.77 0.13
C ILE A 112 -3.79 27.92 0.16
N ARG A 113 -4.07 28.96 -0.61
CA ARG A 113 -3.30 30.21 -0.61
C ARG A 113 -4.02 31.24 0.25
N HIS A 114 -3.30 31.85 1.18
CA HIS A 114 -3.81 32.85 2.09
C HIS A 114 -3.34 34.25 1.71
N ASP A 115 -4.12 35.27 2.07
CA ASP A 115 -3.68 36.66 2.05
C ASP A 115 -2.87 37.00 3.35
N ALA A 116 -2.44 38.25 3.45
CA ALA A 116 -1.73 38.77 4.61
C ALA A 116 -2.54 38.66 5.92
N ASP A 117 -3.86 38.63 5.85
CA ASP A 117 -4.79 38.51 6.97
C ASP A 117 -5.17 37.05 7.26
N ARG A 118 -4.49 36.07 6.67
CA ARG A 118 -4.75 34.62 6.75
C ARG A 118 -6.15 34.20 6.26
N ARG A 119 -6.75 34.96 5.34
CA ARG A 119 -7.98 34.56 4.66
C ARG A 119 -7.66 33.74 3.43
N ALA A 120 -8.37 32.67 3.20
CA ALA A 120 -8.19 31.85 1.99
C ALA A 120 -8.59 32.64 0.75
N LEU A 121 -7.62 32.91 -0.14
CA LEU A 121 -7.83 33.57 -1.44
C LEU A 121 -8.22 32.56 -2.51
N GLU A 122 -7.57 31.40 -2.48
CA GLU A 122 -7.74 30.35 -3.48
C GLU A 122 -7.53 28.99 -2.82
N THR A 123 -8.40 28.06 -3.16
CA THR A 123 -8.29 26.67 -2.76
C THR A 123 -8.30 25.81 -4.01
N ASN A 124 -7.26 25.01 -4.21
CA ASN A 124 -7.21 24.04 -5.28
C ASN A 124 -7.40 22.64 -4.69
N LEU A 125 -8.37 21.91 -5.22
CA LEU A 125 -8.60 20.51 -4.92
C LEU A 125 -8.16 19.69 -6.12
N GLY A 126 -7.19 18.83 -5.93
CA GLY A 126 -6.62 18.02 -6.98
C GLY A 126 -6.85 16.54 -6.76
N HIS A 127 -7.07 15.84 -7.86
CA HIS A 127 -7.31 14.42 -7.92
C HIS A 127 -6.41 13.80 -9.00
N THR A 128 -5.39 13.06 -8.58
CA THR A 128 -4.48 12.44 -9.53
C THR A 128 -4.91 11.03 -9.89
N ARG A 129 -4.70 10.67 -11.15
CA ARG A 129 -4.83 9.30 -11.64
C ARG A 129 -3.60 8.95 -12.46
N ARG A 130 -2.80 8.02 -11.98
CA ARG A 130 -1.55 7.61 -12.64
C ARG A 130 -1.31 6.13 -12.51
N TYR A 131 -0.64 5.59 -13.51
CA TYR A 131 -0.21 4.20 -13.56
C TYR A 131 1.30 4.15 -13.69
N ALA A 132 1.90 3.11 -13.16
CA ALA A 132 3.34 2.91 -13.23
C ALA A 132 3.68 1.42 -13.34
N PHE A 133 4.78 1.12 -14.00
CA PHE A 133 5.49 -0.14 -13.83
C PHE A 133 6.51 0.02 -12.70
N SER A 134 6.53 -0.94 -11.78
CA SER A 134 7.43 -0.99 -10.64
C SER A 134 8.27 -2.26 -10.69
N ILE A 135 9.57 -2.11 -10.52
CA ILE A 135 10.54 -3.20 -10.55
C ILE A 135 11.29 -3.18 -9.21
N PRO A 136 10.77 -3.83 -8.17
CA PRO A 136 11.52 -4.08 -6.95
C PRO A 136 12.56 -5.18 -7.18
N VAL A 137 13.69 -5.06 -6.49
CA VAL A 137 14.72 -6.10 -6.37
C VAL A 137 14.99 -6.27 -4.89
N LEU A 138 14.36 -7.27 -4.29
CA LEU A 138 14.36 -7.42 -2.84
C LEU A 138 15.25 -8.57 -2.41
N ALA A 139 15.97 -8.39 -1.30
CA ALA A 139 16.51 -9.48 -0.52
C ALA A 139 15.39 -9.98 0.40
N SER A 140 15.09 -11.26 0.37
CA SER A 140 14.07 -11.90 1.18
C SER A 140 14.67 -12.92 2.12
N PHE A 141 14.32 -12.81 3.40
CA PHE A 141 14.71 -13.75 4.44
C PHE A 141 13.49 -14.56 4.84
N HIS A 142 13.65 -15.87 4.84
CA HIS A 142 12.61 -16.85 5.09
C HIS A 142 12.83 -17.54 6.43
N PHE A 143 11.78 -17.58 7.24
CA PHE A 143 11.80 -18.20 8.56
C PHE A 143 10.70 -19.24 8.65
N ASN A 144 11.07 -20.50 8.87
CA ASN A 144 10.12 -21.59 8.96
C ASN A 144 9.40 -21.56 10.33
N ILE A 145 8.12 -21.25 10.34
CA ILE A 145 7.28 -21.30 11.54
C ILE A 145 6.78 -22.74 11.76
N SER A 146 6.45 -23.41 10.67
CA SER A 146 6.04 -24.81 10.64
C SER A 146 6.33 -25.39 9.26
N ASN A 147 6.13 -26.69 9.08
CA ASN A 147 6.30 -27.36 7.79
C ASN A 147 5.36 -26.83 6.69
N ALA A 148 4.31 -26.09 7.05
CA ALA A 148 3.35 -25.57 6.10
C ALA A 148 3.30 -24.03 6.08
N VAL A 149 4.04 -23.35 6.97
CA VAL A 149 3.96 -21.89 7.13
C VAL A 149 5.38 -21.32 7.25
N ARG A 150 5.70 -20.44 6.36
CA ARG A 150 6.96 -19.69 6.30
C ARG A 150 6.67 -18.20 6.48
N TRP A 151 7.45 -17.52 7.27
CA TRP A 151 7.41 -16.07 7.44
C TRP A 151 8.55 -15.43 6.67
N ASP A 152 8.22 -14.39 5.89
CA ASP A 152 9.16 -13.69 5.03
C ASP A 152 9.36 -12.26 5.50
N VAL A 153 10.61 -11.78 5.45
CA VAL A 153 10.97 -10.38 5.62
C VAL A 153 11.77 -9.95 4.42
N GLU A 154 11.30 -8.93 3.71
CA GLU A 154 11.88 -8.48 2.46
C GLU A 154 12.30 -7.03 2.51
N ALA A 155 13.43 -6.69 1.91
CA ALA A 155 13.90 -5.32 1.77
C ALA A 155 14.79 -5.15 0.54
N GLY A 156 14.71 -3.99 -0.10
CA GLY A 156 15.59 -3.67 -1.23
C GLY A 156 15.17 -2.43 -1.99
N PRO A 157 15.89 -2.11 -3.07
CA PRO A 157 15.54 -1.00 -3.95
C PRO A 157 14.33 -1.34 -4.82
N TYR A 158 13.61 -0.30 -5.24
CA TYR A 158 12.65 -0.36 -6.33
C TYR A 158 12.89 0.75 -7.34
N PHE A 159 12.51 0.49 -8.58
CA PHE A 159 12.50 1.42 -9.69
C PHE A 159 11.09 1.48 -10.26
N SER A 160 10.59 2.68 -10.53
CA SER A 160 9.22 2.85 -11.00
C SER A 160 9.18 3.81 -12.18
N PHE A 161 8.41 3.45 -13.20
CA PHE A 161 8.26 4.20 -14.43
C PHE A 161 6.78 4.51 -14.65
N GLY A 162 6.44 5.79 -14.68
CA GLY A 162 5.08 6.24 -15.01
C GLY A 162 4.71 5.90 -16.45
N ILE A 163 3.44 5.54 -16.66
CA ILE A 163 2.92 5.12 -17.95
C ILE A 163 1.92 6.15 -18.45
N GLY A 164 2.08 6.53 -19.71
CA GLY A 164 1.25 7.56 -20.34
C GLY A 164 1.45 8.93 -19.67
N ASP A 165 0.55 9.85 -19.92
CA ASP A 165 0.64 11.22 -19.40
C ASP A 165 0.18 11.34 -17.95
N GLY A 166 -0.50 10.31 -17.42
CA GLY A 166 -1.25 10.42 -16.17
C GLY A 166 -2.38 11.46 -16.31
N LYS A 167 -3.15 11.65 -15.28
CA LYS A 167 -4.17 12.72 -15.26
C LYS A 167 -4.20 13.37 -13.90
N ASP A 168 -4.24 14.70 -13.91
CA ASP A 168 -4.46 15.52 -12.73
C ASP A 168 -5.71 16.37 -12.97
N GLU A 169 -6.78 16.08 -12.23
CA GLU A 169 -8.02 16.83 -12.26
C GLU A 169 -7.98 17.86 -11.13
N VAL A 170 -7.96 19.13 -11.48
CA VAL A 170 -7.88 20.23 -10.51
C VAL A 170 -9.16 21.03 -10.53
N THR A 171 -9.75 21.27 -9.37
CA THR A 171 -10.83 22.21 -9.17
C THR A 171 -10.31 23.39 -8.36
N ALA A 172 -10.19 24.54 -9.00
CA ALA A 172 -9.82 25.78 -8.36
C ALA A 172 -11.05 26.50 -7.86
N ILE A 173 -11.04 26.92 -6.61
CA ILE A 173 -12.08 27.70 -5.96
C ILE A 173 -11.46 29.04 -5.58
N ALA A 174 -11.75 30.07 -6.33
CA ALA A 174 -11.28 31.41 -6.02
C ALA A 174 -12.35 32.18 -5.24
N VAL A 175 -11.94 32.82 -4.15
CA VAL A 175 -12.77 33.71 -3.36
C VAL A 175 -12.45 35.13 -3.76
N SER A 176 -13.26 35.75 -4.61
CA SER A 176 -13.16 37.20 -4.83
C SER A 176 -13.96 37.92 -3.76
N ALA A 177 -13.26 38.55 -2.82
CA ALA A 177 -13.87 39.44 -1.84
C ALA A 177 -13.64 40.90 -2.22
N PRO A 178 -14.62 41.61 -2.75
CA PRO A 178 -14.68 43.04 -2.57
C PRO A 178 -15.26 43.30 -1.18
N SER A 179 -14.75 44.30 -0.53
CA SER A 179 -14.79 44.60 0.89
C SER A 179 -16.17 44.77 1.56
N ASN A 180 -17.30 44.52 0.95
CA ASN A 180 -18.62 44.61 1.57
C ASN A 180 -19.71 43.77 0.94
N THR A 181 -19.38 42.75 0.16
CA THR A 181 -20.38 41.82 -0.44
C THR A 181 -20.07 40.38 -0.01
N PRO A 182 -21.10 39.52 0.16
CA PRO A 182 -20.85 38.09 0.38
C PRO A 182 -19.91 37.54 -0.71
N GLY A 183 -18.83 36.86 -0.31
CA GLY A 183 -17.80 36.40 -1.20
C GLY A 183 -18.34 35.66 -2.42
N ARG A 184 -17.91 36.04 -3.59
CA ARG A 184 -18.27 35.38 -4.84
C ARG A 184 -17.30 34.25 -5.07
N TYR A 185 -17.79 33.01 -5.08
CA TYR A 185 -17.00 31.84 -5.38
C TYR A 185 -17.03 31.58 -6.89
N SER A 186 -15.89 31.43 -7.50
CA SER A 186 -15.76 30.91 -8.87
C SER A 186 -15.13 29.55 -8.85
N TYR A 187 -15.71 28.61 -9.60
CA TYR A 187 -15.22 27.25 -9.72
C TYR A 187 -14.70 27.06 -11.14
N ILE A 188 -13.45 26.63 -11.25
CA ILE A 188 -12.84 26.28 -12.52
C ILE A 188 -12.29 24.87 -12.37
N THR A 189 -12.80 23.93 -13.16
CA THR A 189 -12.29 22.57 -13.20
C THR A 189 -11.50 22.37 -14.49
N GLY A 190 -10.28 21.88 -14.36
CA GLY A 190 -9.39 21.57 -15.46
C GLY A 190 -8.78 20.18 -15.34
N LYS A 191 -8.37 19.63 -16.46
CA LYS A 191 -7.57 18.40 -16.52
C LYS A 191 -6.24 18.73 -17.16
N ARG A 192 -5.17 18.24 -16.58
CA ARG A 192 -3.81 18.40 -17.09
C ARG A 192 -3.07 17.08 -17.03
N ASP A 193 -2.00 17.00 -17.80
CA ASP A 193 -1.13 15.84 -17.77
C ASP A 193 -0.28 15.87 -16.49
N TYR A 194 -0.16 14.71 -15.87
CA TYR A 194 0.56 14.57 -14.60
C TYR A 194 2.07 14.55 -14.81
N TYR A 195 2.54 13.91 -15.89
CA TYR A 195 3.96 13.81 -16.20
C TYR A 195 4.39 14.87 -17.22
N GLY A 196 5.55 15.44 -17.01
CA GLY A 196 6.15 16.42 -17.89
C GLY A 196 7.18 17.30 -17.17
N ASP A 197 7.57 18.39 -17.83
CA ASP A 197 8.63 19.31 -17.37
C ASP A 197 8.09 20.65 -16.84
N ASP A 198 6.77 20.86 -16.86
CA ASP A 198 6.17 22.07 -16.31
C ASP A 198 6.22 22.10 -14.77
N VAL A 199 6.10 23.31 -14.21
CA VAL A 199 6.21 23.55 -12.75
C VAL A 199 5.32 22.63 -11.91
N TRP A 200 4.11 22.33 -12.40
CA TRP A 200 3.12 21.50 -11.69
C TRP A 200 3.15 20.03 -12.10
N GLN A 201 3.99 19.67 -13.05
CA GLN A 201 4.13 18.30 -13.52
C GLN A 201 5.15 17.53 -12.69
N HIS A 202 5.16 16.23 -12.88
CA HIS A 202 6.04 15.32 -12.17
C HIS A 202 6.87 14.50 -13.14
N ARG A 203 8.05 14.13 -12.70
CA ARG A 203 8.90 13.22 -13.45
C ARG A 203 8.32 11.83 -13.45
N ASN A 204 8.40 11.14 -14.57
CA ASN A 204 7.84 9.81 -14.75
C ASN A 204 8.68 8.68 -14.13
N PHE A 205 9.97 8.92 -13.83
CA PHE A 205 10.86 7.96 -13.19
C PHE A 205 11.00 8.26 -11.70
N ASP A 206 10.83 7.23 -10.89
CA ASP A 206 11.03 7.24 -9.45
C ASP A 206 11.89 6.06 -9.02
N CYS A 207 12.67 6.22 -7.98
CA CYS A 207 13.41 5.14 -7.33
C CYS A 207 13.45 5.35 -5.82
N GLY A 208 13.52 4.24 -5.10
CA GLY A 208 13.49 4.29 -3.65
C GLY A 208 13.78 2.93 -3.02
N VAL A 209 13.32 2.80 -1.80
CA VAL A 209 13.43 1.56 -1.02
C VAL A 209 12.05 0.99 -0.74
N GLN A 210 11.98 -0.33 -0.73
CA GLN A 210 10.82 -1.10 -0.32
C GLN A 210 11.22 -2.01 0.83
N ILE A 211 10.37 -2.07 1.83
CA ILE A 211 10.46 -3.05 2.92
C ILE A 211 9.11 -3.75 3.01
N GLY A 212 9.13 -5.02 3.36
CA GLY A 212 7.91 -5.80 3.47
C GLY A 212 8.05 -6.99 4.38
N THR A 213 6.92 -7.59 4.64
CA THR A 213 6.83 -8.87 5.33
C THR A 213 5.66 -9.66 4.76
N GLY A 214 5.76 -10.96 4.80
CA GLY A 214 4.74 -11.85 4.27
C GLY A 214 4.67 -13.16 5.02
N VAL A 215 3.65 -13.91 4.67
CA VAL A 215 3.48 -15.28 5.12
C VAL A 215 3.20 -16.13 3.89
N GLU A 216 3.99 -17.18 3.71
CA GLU A 216 3.78 -18.21 2.71
C GLU A 216 3.15 -19.42 3.38
N VAL A 217 2.11 -19.98 2.78
CA VAL A 217 1.35 -21.11 3.29
C VAL A 217 1.34 -22.22 2.24
N MET A 218 1.68 -23.45 2.67
CA MET A 218 1.73 -24.64 1.82
C MET A 218 2.63 -24.46 0.58
N ASP A 219 3.69 -23.69 0.71
CA ASP A 219 4.67 -23.38 -0.35
C ASP A 219 4.13 -22.69 -1.62
N HIS A 220 2.85 -22.32 -1.61
CA HIS A 220 2.16 -21.75 -2.77
C HIS A 220 1.45 -20.42 -2.50
N TYR A 221 0.76 -20.27 -1.37
CA TYR A 221 -0.06 -19.11 -1.09
C TYR A 221 0.73 -18.07 -0.33
N VAL A 222 0.84 -16.86 -0.88
CA VAL A 222 1.61 -15.76 -0.29
C VAL A 222 0.68 -14.63 0.10
N PHE A 223 0.80 -14.15 1.34
CA PHE A 223 0.17 -12.94 1.84
C PHE A 223 1.29 -11.96 2.18
N ASN A 224 1.29 -10.79 1.56
CA ASN A 224 2.39 -9.85 1.67
C ASN A 224 1.87 -8.44 1.97
N ILE A 225 2.59 -7.75 2.85
CA ILE A 225 2.41 -6.33 3.15
C ILE A 225 3.75 -5.65 2.92
N SER A 226 3.79 -4.61 2.10
CA SER A 226 5.01 -3.86 1.86
C SER A 226 4.79 -2.36 1.86
N TYR A 227 5.84 -1.62 2.21
CA TYR A 227 5.90 -0.18 2.20
C TYR A 227 7.00 0.29 1.26
N GLN A 228 6.66 1.22 0.38
CA GLN A 228 7.59 1.86 -0.55
C GLN A 228 7.82 3.31 -0.14
N ARG A 229 9.08 3.75 -0.18
CA ARG A 229 9.49 5.13 0.04
C ARG A 229 10.40 5.60 -1.09
N GLY A 230 9.92 6.54 -1.89
CA GLY A 230 10.72 7.20 -2.91
C GLY A 230 11.85 8.04 -2.29
N LEU A 231 13.02 7.92 -2.84
CA LEU A 231 14.19 8.72 -2.46
C LEU A 231 14.43 9.85 -3.45
N ARG A 232 14.08 9.64 -4.71
CA ARG A 232 14.20 10.65 -5.77
C ARG A 232 13.16 11.75 -5.59
N ASN A 233 13.58 12.99 -5.85
CA ASN A 233 12.67 14.10 -6.02
C ASN A 233 11.97 13.99 -7.38
N VAL A 234 10.65 13.82 -7.37
CA VAL A 234 9.82 13.69 -8.57
C VAL A 234 9.14 15.00 -8.96
N ALA A 235 9.39 16.12 -8.28
CA ALA A 235 8.85 17.41 -8.64
C ALA A 235 9.43 17.88 -9.99
N GLY A 236 8.59 18.40 -10.88
CA GLY A 236 9.01 19.09 -12.09
C GLY A 236 9.76 20.37 -11.76
N ALA A 237 9.24 21.15 -10.80
CA ALA A 237 9.82 22.41 -10.32
C ALA A 237 10.93 22.25 -9.29
N HIS A 238 11.80 21.27 -9.44
CA HIS A 238 12.91 21.04 -8.50
C HIS A 238 13.90 22.22 -8.44
N ASP A 239 14.02 22.99 -9.50
CA ASP A 239 14.87 24.20 -9.57
C ASP A 239 14.35 25.34 -8.66
N LEU A 240 13.06 25.30 -8.29
CA LEU A 240 12.44 26.21 -7.33
C LEU A 240 12.55 25.72 -5.88
N GLY A 241 13.33 24.67 -5.63
CA GLY A 241 13.50 24.09 -4.31
C GLY A 241 12.36 23.16 -3.88
N TRP A 242 11.44 22.79 -4.77
CA TRP A 242 10.36 21.85 -4.45
C TRP A 242 10.92 20.44 -4.32
N SER A 243 10.50 19.76 -3.26
CA SER A 243 10.86 18.37 -3.03
C SER A 243 9.60 17.53 -2.85
N MET A 244 9.39 16.59 -3.77
CA MET A 244 8.25 15.68 -3.74
C MET A 244 8.73 14.24 -3.83
N LYS A 245 8.27 13.39 -2.93
CA LYS A 245 8.67 11.98 -2.86
C LYS A 245 7.45 11.08 -2.69
N ASN A 246 7.41 10.01 -3.46
CA ASN A 246 6.33 9.02 -3.37
C ASN A 246 6.44 8.18 -2.09
N LYS A 247 5.30 7.76 -1.59
CA LYS A 247 5.17 6.77 -0.53
C LYS A 247 3.92 5.92 -0.77
N GLY A 248 3.99 4.66 -0.40
CA GLY A 248 2.86 3.75 -0.64
C GLY A 248 2.93 2.50 0.20
N TRP A 249 1.75 1.97 0.52
CA TRP A 249 1.53 0.65 1.10
C TRP A 249 0.95 -0.26 0.05
N ASN A 250 1.40 -1.51 0.01
CA ASN A 250 0.84 -2.56 -0.82
C ASN A 250 0.44 -3.74 0.08
N PHE A 251 -0.76 -4.26 -0.16
CA PHE A 251 -1.31 -5.46 0.47
C PHE A 251 -1.62 -6.42 -0.66
N ALA A 252 -0.89 -7.50 -0.74
CA ALA A 252 -1.00 -8.43 -1.87
C ALA A 252 -1.24 -9.86 -1.40
N ILE A 253 -1.99 -10.59 -2.21
CA ILE A 253 -2.07 -12.04 -2.19
C ILE A 253 -1.39 -12.58 -3.43
N GLY A 254 -0.77 -13.72 -3.33
CA GLY A 254 -0.03 -14.32 -4.43
C GLY A 254 -0.13 -15.83 -4.47
N TYR A 255 0.29 -16.35 -5.59
CA TYR A 255 0.46 -17.77 -5.82
C TYR A 255 1.86 -18.02 -6.40
N LYS A 256 2.58 -18.96 -5.80
CA LYS A 256 3.90 -19.42 -6.23
C LYS A 256 3.73 -20.78 -6.91
N PHE A 257 4.35 -20.95 -8.07
CA PHE A 257 4.25 -22.14 -8.90
C PHE A 257 5.33 -23.16 -8.55
#